data_78142c36913b0c335f58650155348f7a
#
_entry.id   78142c36913b0c335f58650155348f7a
#
_cell.length_a   1.000
_cell.length_b   1.000
_cell.length_c   1.000
_cell.angle_alpha   90.00
_cell.angle_beta   90.00
_cell.angle_gamma   90.00
#
_symmetry.space_group_name_H-M   'P 1'
#
loop_
_entity.id
_entity.type
_entity.pdbx_description
1 polymer ?
#
loop_
_entity_poly.entity_id
_entity_poly.type
_entity_poly.pdbx_seq_one_letter_code
_entity_poly.pdbx_strand_id
1 'polypeptide(L)'
;MIGSLSAAGKTVLASRRGQGRTFSKVVALSLAAGVVLSGQVPAQAAPRIGQLPDITARESTIDYQNSETVDKIGGGLVDVMGGVNRVISGGESGHITEPFAPEAGQLRKEFGAMGSHPVAATREAMPCDGVVYTIYNRVLRDLHGLHGTTGCYDVLPESANASPVGAQLIYPADIDSMESAPLMVLSPGIGTEPGMYDAQARLYASHGYVVALGYNFTNWFAPQMVLAASVAAAANEDESTPLAGKIDFSRTMLVGHSAGGGSAIFLNNRMDKAFQAAGIDMLTRGLVAITPGPSDAGLISTPPEIPSLVAIAEHEDIVPFDADRRGYRDAEGPAWEAVVTGSYHGTYLDDPSKNVLGSLVLSFSEYVLGGTSRAKAVYEGANYGLATDSELKDVQRKGV
;
A
#
# COMPACT_ATOMS: atom_id res chain seq x y z
N MET A 1 -36.22 27.13 44.28
CA MET A 1 -36.20 27.95 43.03
C MET A 1 -35.63 27.09 41.92
N ILE A 2 -36.51 26.68 41.04
CA ILE A 2 -36.25 25.85 39.85
C ILE A 2 -35.97 26.80 38.70
N GLY A 3 -34.89 26.61 37.94
CA GLY A 3 -34.57 27.43 36.80
C GLY A 3 -33.61 26.77 35.84
N SER A 4 -34.19 26.17 34.81
CA SER A 4 -33.75 26.02 33.40
C SER A 4 -32.34 25.53 33.07
N LEU A 5 -32.28 24.26 32.72
CA LEU A 5 -31.33 23.69 31.78
C LEU A 5 -32.13 23.09 30.58
N SER A 6 -32.21 23.83 29.52
CA SER A 6 -32.68 23.33 28.24
C SER A 6 -32.12 24.24 27.14
N ALA A 7 -31.35 23.71 26.23
CA ALA A 7 -31.21 24.10 24.83
C ALA A 7 -29.82 23.79 24.17
N ALA A 8 -29.00 22.91 24.71
CA ALA A 8 -27.70 22.58 24.03
C ALA A 8 -27.62 21.17 23.43
N GLY A 9 -28.66 20.36 23.58
CA GLY A 9 -28.60 18.91 23.23
C GLY A 9 -29.11 18.50 21.83
N LYS A 10 -29.70 19.39 21.05
CA LYS A 10 -30.40 18.97 19.79
C LYS A 10 -29.64 19.19 18.49
N THR A 11 -28.57 19.97 18.47
CA THR A 11 -27.86 20.30 17.22
C THR A 11 -26.78 19.30 16.82
N VAL A 12 -26.25 18.51 17.77
CA VAL A 12 -25.16 17.55 17.51
C VAL A 12 -25.64 16.23 16.88
N LEU A 13 -26.90 15.87 17.05
CA LEU A 13 -27.45 14.59 16.53
C LEU A 13 -27.87 14.64 15.07
N ALA A 14 -28.10 15.80 14.50
CA ALA A 14 -28.52 15.95 13.09
C ALA A 14 -27.33 15.82 12.10
N SER A 15 -26.11 16.20 12.52
CA SER A 15 -24.89 16.13 11.71
C SER A 15 -24.41 14.68 11.50
N ARG A 16 -24.56 13.81 12.51
CA ARG A 16 -24.08 12.41 12.42
C ARG A 16 -24.93 11.49 11.53
N ARG A 17 -26.20 11.80 11.28
CA ARG A 17 -27.07 10.96 10.41
C ARG A 17 -26.80 11.17 8.91
N GLY A 18 -26.24 12.29 8.51
CA GLY A 18 -25.86 12.56 7.12
C GLY A 18 -24.58 11.82 6.70
N GLN A 19 -23.59 11.79 7.59
CA GLN A 19 -22.28 11.19 7.32
C GLN A 19 -22.33 9.66 7.14
N GLY A 20 -23.14 8.95 7.94
CA GLY A 20 -23.26 7.49 7.82
C GLY A 20 -23.93 7.02 6.53
N ARG A 21 -24.79 7.83 5.90
CA ARG A 21 -25.45 7.49 4.63
C ARG A 21 -24.53 7.71 3.42
N THR A 22 -23.64 8.67 3.47
CA THR A 22 -22.65 8.95 2.42
C THR A 22 -21.56 7.87 2.44
N PHE A 23 -21.06 7.52 3.63
CA PHE A 23 -20.06 6.46 3.80
C PHE A 23 -20.56 5.09 3.28
N SER A 24 -21.81 4.72 3.57
CA SER A 24 -22.41 3.47 3.08
C SER A 24 -22.55 3.43 1.56
N LYS A 25 -22.78 4.58 0.91
CA LYS A 25 -22.86 4.66 -0.56
C LYS A 25 -21.49 4.60 -1.24
N VAL A 26 -20.45 5.13 -0.61
CA VAL A 26 -19.09 5.11 -1.14
C VAL A 26 -18.48 3.70 -1.08
N VAL A 27 -18.65 3.00 0.04
CA VAL A 27 -18.26 1.59 0.15
C VAL A 27 -19.01 0.72 -0.87
N ALA A 28 -20.29 1.00 -1.11
CA ALA A 28 -21.07 0.30 -2.12
C ALA A 28 -20.61 0.62 -3.57
N LEU A 29 -20.13 1.85 -3.84
CA LEU A 29 -19.63 2.21 -5.17
C LEU A 29 -18.22 1.66 -5.44
N SER A 30 -17.34 1.64 -4.43
CA SER A 30 -16.01 1.01 -4.55
C SER A 30 -16.13 -0.51 -4.74
N LEU A 31 -17.11 -1.15 -4.07
CA LEU A 31 -17.45 -2.55 -4.30
C LEU A 31 -18.10 -2.76 -5.68
N ALA A 32 -18.91 -1.81 -6.15
CA ALA A 32 -19.55 -1.89 -7.46
C ALA A 32 -18.54 -1.71 -8.61
N ALA A 33 -17.55 -0.83 -8.47
CA ALA A 33 -16.45 -0.71 -9.44
C ALA A 33 -15.61 -1.99 -9.52
N GLY A 34 -15.32 -2.63 -8.37
CA GLY A 34 -14.66 -3.94 -8.32
C GLY A 34 -15.51 -5.07 -8.91
N VAL A 35 -16.82 -5.02 -8.75
CA VAL A 35 -17.77 -6.02 -9.29
C VAL A 35 -18.01 -5.84 -10.80
N VAL A 36 -18.00 -4.61 -11.29
CA VAL A 36 -18.15 -4.34 -12.74
C VAL A 36 -16.90 -4.78 -13.52
N LEU A 37 -15.71 -4.73 -12.89
CA LEU A 37 -14.46 -5.24 -13.48
C LEU A 37 -14.31 -6.77 -13.32
N SER A 38 -14.99 -7.38 -12.33
CA SER A 38 -15.03 -8.83 -12.13
C SER A 38 -16.28 -9.45 -12.76
N GLY A 39 -16.41 -9.43 -14.09
CA GLY A 39 -17.52 -10.12 -14.77
C GLY A 39 -17.69 -11.55 -14.22
N GLN A 40 -18.82 -11.83 -13.56
CA GLN A 40 -19.10 -13.16 -13.02
C GLN A 40 -19.21 -14.16 -14.17
N VAL A 41 -18.17 -14.97 -14.32
CA VAL A 41 -18.23 -16.20 -15.11
C VAL A 41 -18.71 -17.30 -14.17
N PRO A 42 -19.73 -18.09 -14.53
CA PRO A 42 -20.22 -19.17 -13.70
C PRO A 42 -19.13 -20.20 -13.45
N ALA A 43 -18.99 -20.64 -12.19
CA ALA A 43 -18.04 -21.65 -11.76
C ALA A 43 -18.26 -22.95 -12.55
N GLN A 44 -17.40 -23.25 -13.50
CA GLN A 44 -17.31 -24.58 -14.08
C GLN A 44 -16.33 -25.42 -13.25
N ALA A 45 -16.70 -26.67 -13.05
CA ALA A 45 -16.03 -27.64 -12.20
C ALA A 45 -14.51 -27.71 -12.47
N ALA A 46 -13.73 -27.74 -11.39
CA ALA A 46 -12.28 -27.90 -11.41
C ALA A 46 -11.85 -29.12 -12.24
N PRO A 47 -10.96 -28.97 -13.23
CA PRO A 47 -10.36 -30.10 -13.92
C PRO A 47 -9.36 -30.83 -13.02
N ARG A 48 -9.33 -32.15 -13.13
CA ARG A 48 -8.42 -33.04 -12.40
C ARG A 48 -6.96 -32.72 -12.75
N ILE A 49 -6.10 -32.73 -11.74
CA ILE A 49 -4.64 -32.66 -11.87
C ILE A 49 -4.15 -33.80 -12.77
N GLY A 50 -3.68 -33.48 -13.95
CA GLY A 50 -3.10 -34.40 -14.88
C GLY A 50 -3.10 -33.80 -16.30
N GLN A 51 -1.92 -33.30 -16.71
CA GLN A 51 -1.62 -32.64 -17.98
C GLN A 51 -2.07 -31.18 -18.11
N LEU A 52 -1.14 -30.28 -17.78
CA LEU A 52 -1.21 -28.90 -18.22
C LEU A 52 -1.11 -28.89 -19.76
N PRO A 53 -2.05 -28.26 -20.47
CA PRO A 53 -1.84 -28.00 -21.88
C PRO A 53 -0.68 -27.00 -22.01
N ASP A 54 0.17 -27.24 -22.98
CA ASP A 54 1.24 -26.35 -23.38
C ASP A 54 0.61 -25.05 -23.87
N ILE A 55 0.52 -24.06 -22.97
CA ILE A 55 0.04 -22.72 -23.30
C ILE A 55 1.25 -21.97 -23.85
N THR A 56 1.62 -22.28 -25.09
CA THR A 56 2.35 -21.32 -25.90
C THR A 56 1.48 -20.07 -25.97
N ALA A 57 1.97 -18.98 -25.41
CA ALA A 57 1.32 -17.70 -25.40
C ALA A 57 0.77 -17.40 -26.79
N ARG A 58 -0.56 -17.33 -26.93
CA ARG A 58 -1.14 -16.65 -28.07
C ARG A 58 -0.73 -15.19 -27.93
N GLU A 59 0.26 -14.78 -28.71
CA GLU A 59 0.50 -13.36 -28.93
C GLU A 59 -0.82 -12.74 -29.35
N SER A 60 -1.37 -11.91 -28.48
CA SER A 60 -2.53 -11.10 -28.82
C SER A 60 -2.08 -10.16 -29.94
N THR A 61 -2.58 -10.37 -31.16
CA THR A 61 -2.31 -9.50 -32.31
C THR A 61 -3.06 -8.16 -32.21
N ILE A 62 -3.78 -7.91 -31.10
CA ILE A 62 -4.55 -6.70 -30.87
C ILE A 62 -3.70 -5.77 -30.00
N ASP A 63 -3.29 -4.66 -30.58
CA ASP A 63 -2.66 -3.57 -29.82
C ASP A 63 -3.74 -2.79 -29.05
N TYR A 64 -4.03 -3.24 -27.85
CA TYR A 64 -5.01 -2.60 -26.97
C TYR A 64 -4.57 -1.21 -26.50
N GLN A 65 -3.26 -0.94 -26.44
CA GLN A 65 -2.72 0.33 -25.97
C GLN A 65 -3.00 1.49 -26.96
N ASN A 66 -3.12 1.17 -28.24
CA ASN A 66 -3.43 2.13 -29.30
C ASN A 66 -4.88 2.01 -29.82
N SER A 67 -5.75 1.27 -29.12
CA SER A 67 -7.13 1.13 -29.54
C SER A 67 -7.98 2.36 -29.17
N GLU A 68 -8.54 3.05 -30.15
CA GLU A 68 -9.44 4.21 -29.95
C GLU A 68 -10.63 3.86 -29.04
N THR A 69 -11.11 2.63 -29.09
CA THR A 69 -12.23 2.16 -28.25
C THR A 69 -11.79 2.02 -26.80
N VAL A 70 -10.61 1.43 -26.54
CA VAL A 70 -10.05 1.31 -25.19
C VAL A 70 -9.74 2.69 -24.62
N ASP A 71 -9.22 3.59 -25.43
CA ASP A 71 -8.96 4.97 -25.04
C ASP A 71 -10.23 5.74 -24.66
N LYS A 72 -11.33 5.60 -25.43
CA LYS A 72 -12.63 6.19 -25.09
C LYS A 72 -13.23 5.60 -23.81
N ILE A 73 -13.15 4.29 -23.61
CA ILE A 73 -13.63 3.65 -22.38
C ILE A 73 -12.82 4.12 -21.17
N GLY A 74 -11.48 4.14 -21.30
CA GLY A 74 -10.58 4.62 -20.26
C GLY A 74 -10.86 6.07 -19.89
N GLY A 75 -10.97 6.97 -20.87
CA GLY A 75 -11.34 8.36 -20.67
C GLY A 75 -12.68 8.55 -19.97
N GLY A 76 -13.70 7.80 -20.38
CA GLY A 76 -15.01 7.84 -19.73
C GLY A 76 -14.99 7.37 -18.27
N LEU A 77 -14.15 6.37 -17.94
CA LEU A 77 -13.94 5.93 -16.56
C LEU A 77 -13.22 6.99 -15.72
N VAL A 78 -12.20 7.64 -16.28
CA VAL A 78 -11.52 8.75 -15.62
C VAL A 78 -12.48 9.88 -15.28
N ASP A 79 -13.35 10.25 -16.21
CA ASP A 79 -14.38 11.30 -15.99
C ASP A 79 -15.35 10.91 -14.85
N VAL A 80 -15.81 9.66 -14.82
CA VAL A 80 -16.71 9.16 -13.78
C VAL A 80 -16.00 9.10 -12.44
N MET A 81 -14.79 8.53 -12.37
CA MET A 81 -14.05 8.42 -11.12
C MET A 81 -13.62 9.79 -10.60
N GLY A 82 -13.14 10.68 -11.45
CA GLY A 82 -12.84 12.05 -11.09
C GLY A 82 -14.05 12.81 -10.56
N GLY A 83 -15.23 12.59 -11.15
CA GLY A 83 -16.49 13.13 -10.64
C GLY A 83 -16.89 12.59 -9.27
N VAL A 84 -16.68 11.29 -9.04
CA VAL A 84 -16.91 10.64 -7.74
C VAL A 84 -15.95 11.17 -6.69
N ASN A 85 -14.66 11.27 -7.02
CA ASN A 85 -13.62 11.76 -6.11
C ASN A 85 -13.93 13.21 -5.66
N ARG A 86 -14.32 14.09 -6.58
CA ARG A 86 -14.76 15.46 -6.23
C ARG A 86 -15.89 15.50 -5.20
N VAL A 87 -16.82 14.56 -5.29
CA VAL A 87 -17.96 14.49 -4.34
C VAL A 87 -17.51 13.96 -2.97
N ILE A 88 -16.51 13.06 -2.96
CA ILE A 88 -16.04 12.39 -1.74
C ILE A 88 -15.04 13.26 -0.98
N SER A 89 -14.05 13.77 -1.67
CA SER A 89 -12.93 14.50 -1.07
C SER A 89 -13.18 16.02 -0.99
N GLY A 90 -14.14 16.53 -1.78
CA GLY A 90 -14.34 17.97 -1.95
C GLY A 90 -13.22 18.66 -2.73
N GLY A 91 -12.30 17.88 -3.30
CA GLY A 91 -11.14 18.35 -4.03
C GLY A 91 -11.43 18.63 -5.51
N GLU A 92 -10.49 19.27 -6.17
CA GLU A 92 -10.47 19.46 -7.61
C GLU A 92 -9.79 18.25 -8.27
N SER A 93 -10.50 17.14 -8.42
CA SER A 93 -9.97 16.06 -9.23
C SER A 93 -10.13 16.43 -10.69
N GLY A 94 -9.04 16.82 -11.31
CA GLY A 94 -8.94 17.06 -12.75
C GLY A 94 -8.15 15.94 -13.42
N HIS A 95 -8.23 15.88 -14.75
CA HIS A 95 -7.27 15.08 -15.52
C HIS A 95 -5.86 15.63 -15.31
N ILE A 96 -4.95 14.76 -14.86
CA ILE A 96 -3.53 15.09 -14.81
C ILE A 96 -2.98 14.97 -16.22
N THR A 97 -2.46 16.06 -16.72
CA THR A 97 -1.90 16.12 -18.09
C THR A 97 -0.43 15.75 -18.15
N GLU A 98 0.27 15.87 -17.02
CA GLU A 98 1.69 15.57 -16.90
C GLU A 98 1.94 14.65 -15.71
N PRO A 99 2.83 13.64 -15.84
CA PRO A 99 3.21 12.79 -14.72
C PRO A 99 3.81 13.59 -13.56
N PHE A 100 3.61 13.11 -12.35
CA PHE A 100 4.20 13.67 -11.15
C PHE A 100 5.72 13.46 -11.14
N ALA A 101 6.50 14.52 -11.33
CA ALA A 101 7.95 14.47 -11.50
C ALA A 101 8.68 15.54 -10.69
N PRO A 102 8.66 15.49 -9.35
CA PRO A 102 9.38 16.44 -8.52
C PRO A 102 10.90 16.28 -8.64
N GLU A 103 11.64 17.37 -8.42
CA GLU A 103 13.08 17.26 -8.22
C GLU A 103 13.38 16.46 -6.95
N ALA A 104 14.41 15.60 -7.02
CA ALA A 104 14.76 14.75 -5.89
C ALA A 104 15.24 15.59 -4.70
N GLY A 105 14.56 15.43 -3.57
CA GLY A 105 14.98 15.91 -2.27
C GLY A 105 16.15 15.10 -1.71
N GLN A 106 16.58 15.44 -0.49
CA GLN A 106 17.71 14.77 0.14
C GLN A 106 17.40 13.32 0.50
N LEU A 107 16.18 13.05 0.98
CA LEU A 107 15.77 11.67 1.30
C LEU A 107 15.83 10.77 0.08
N ARG A 108 15.28 11.21 -1.05
CA ARG A 108 15.27 10.40 -2.26
C ARG A 108 16.67 10.20 -2.83
N LYS A 109 17.56 11.21 -2.75
CA LYS A 109 18.98 11.07 -3.14
C LYS A 109 19.72 10.03 -2.30
N GLU A 110 19.36 9.91 -1.02
CA GLU A 110 20.07 9.04 -0.06
C GLU A 110 19.46 7.63 0.02
N PHE A 111 18.13 7.50 -0.11
CA PHE A 111 17.40 6.26 0.12
C PHE A 111 16.60 5.77 -1.10
N GLY A 112 16.54 6.52 -2.21
CA GLY A 112 15.70 6.18 -3.37
C GLY A 112 16.39 5.29 -4.41
N ALA A 113 17.70 5.06 -4.29
CA ALA A 113 18.43 4.16 -5.20
C ALA A 113 18.38 2.72 -4.70
N MET A 114 18.46 1.77 -5.65
CA MET A 114 18.62 0.35 -5.31
C MET A 114 19.86 0.13 -4.44
N GLY A 115 19.72 -0.75 -3.46
CA GLY A 115 20.81 -1.17 -2.58
C GLY A 115 21.79 -2.13 -3.26
N SER A 116 22.69 -2.71 -2.45
CA SER A 116 23.77 -3.55 -2.94
C SER A 116 23.40 -5.02 -3.17
N HIS A 117 22.27 -5.48 -2.63
CA HIS A 117 21.84 -6.87 -2.77
C HIS A 117 21.13 -7.09 -4.11
N PRO A 118 21.50 -8.10 -4.89
CA PRO A 118 20.66 -8.56 -5.98
C PRO A 118 19.33 -9.09 -5.43
N VAL A 119 18.25 -9.02 -6.21
CA VAL A 119 16.90 -9.32 -5.73
C VAL A 119 16.33 -10.55 -6.41
N ALA A 120 15.74 -11.44 -5.62
CA ALA A 120 14.95 -12.58 -6.05
C ALA A 120 13.50 -12.42 -5.58
N ALA A 121 12.59 -13.11 -6.25
CA ALA A 121 11.18 -13.14 -5.89
C ALA A 121 10.60 -14.52 -6.12
N THR A 122 9.56 -14.90 -5.35
CA THR A 122 8.82 -16.15 -5.56
C THR A 122 8.01 -16.13 -6.85
N ARG A 123 7.70 -14.93 -7.35
CA ARG A 123 7.08 -14.68 -8.65
C ARG A 123 7.61 -13.38 -9.23
N GLU A 124 7.97 -13.40 -10.50
CA GLU A 124 8.37 -12.18 -11.21
C GLU A 124 7.13 -11.39 -11.65
N ALA A 125 7.21 -10.06 -11.52
CA ALA A 125 6.22 -9.19 -12.09
C ALA A 125 6.39 -9.13 -13.62
N MET A 126 5.27 -9.12 -14.33
CA MET A 126 5.21 -8.95 -15.77
C MET A 126 4.66 -7.55 -16.10
N PRO A 127 4.89 -7.02 -17.30
CA PRO A 127 4.14 -5.85 -17.75
C PRO A 127 2.63 -6.11 -17.69
N CYS A 128 1.88 -5.14 -17.18
CA CYS A 128 0.42 -5.22 -17.18
C CYS A 128 -0.09 -4.99 -18.60
N ASP A 129 -0.43 -6.06 -19.31
CA ASP A 129 -1.00 -6.05 -20.64
C ASP A 129 -2.46 -6.51 -20.63
N GLY A 130 -3.13 -6.42 -21.77
CA GLY A 130 -4.56 -6.72 -21.86
C GLY A 130 -5.47 -5.51 -21.66
N VAL A 131 -6.74 -5.65 -22.08
CA VAL A 131 -7.68 -4.53 -22.18
C VAL A 131 -8.00 -3.91 -20.81
N VAL A 132 -8.18 -4.73 -19.78
CA VAL A 132 -8.51 -4.26 -18.43
C VAL A 132 -7.34 -3.51 -17.83
N TYR A 133 -6.13 -4.05 -17.94
CA TYR A 133 -4.93 -3.38 -17.44
C TYR A 133 -4.60 -2.11 -18.20
N THR A 134 -4.84 -2.05 -19.51
CA THR A 134 -4.68 -0.83 -20.31
C THR A 134 -5.61 0.28 -19.82
N ILE A 135 -6.88 -0.05 -19.57
CA ILE A 135 -7.86 0.89 -19.02
C ILE A 135 -7.44 1.31 -17.60
N TYR A 136 -7.03 0.37 -16.76
CA TYR A 136 -6.63 0.63 -15.39
C TYR A 136 -5.37 1.52 -15.31
N ASN A 137 -4.34 1.21 -16.10
CA ASN A 137 -3.13 2.05 -16.21
C ASN A 137 -3.47 3.46 -16.72
N ARG A 138 -4.44 3.59 -17.63
CA ARG A 138 -4.93 4.89 -18.07
C ARG A 138 -5.53 5.68 -16.92
N VAL A 139 -6.37 5.05 -16.10
CA VAL A 139 -6.97 5.66 -14.91
C VAL A 139 -5.88 6.11 -13.93
N LEU A 140 -4.89 5.26 -13.63
CA LEU A 140 -3.79 5.61 -12.72
C LEU A 140 -2.96 6.79 -13.26
N ARG A 141 -2.63 6.80 -14.54
CA ARG A 141 -1.89 7.91 -15.16
C ARG A 141 -2.68 9.21 -15.07
N ASP A 142 -3.93 9.21 -15.50
CA ASP A 142 -4.73 10.42 -15.69
C ASP A 142 -5.32 10.97 -14.37
N LEU A 143 -5.43 10.14 -13.30
CA LEU A 143 -5.89 10.57 -11.98
C LEU A 143 -4.77 10.69 -10.93
N HIS A 144 -3.66 9.96 -11.08
CA HIS A 144 -2.60 9.90 -10.09
C HIS A 144 -1.21 10.25 -10.62
N GLY A 145 -1.10 10.66 -11.87
CA GLY A 145 0.13 11.18 -12.47
C GLY A 145 1.27 10.16 -12.58
N LEU A 146 0.98 8.86 -12.76
CA LEU A 146 2.00 7.84 -12.92
C LEU A 146 2.75 7.95 -14.25
N HIS A 147 4.06 7.63 -14.25
CA HIS A 147 4.91 7.77 -15.43
C HIS A 147 4.72 6.71 -16.51
N GLY A 148 4.21 5.55 -16.16
CA GLY A 148 4.17 4.44 -17.10
C GLY A 148 3.19 3.34 -16.74
N THR A 149 3.48 2.16 -17.28
CA THR A 149 2.78 0.93 -16.89
C THR A 149 3.41 0.33 -15.65
N THR A 150 2.57 -0.15 -14.77
CA THR A 150 2.99 -0.85 -13.54
C THR A 150 3.24 -2.33 -13.81
N GLY A 151 3.85 -3.02 -12.84
CA GLY A 151 3.98 -4.48 -12.86
C GLY A 151 2.69 -5.20 -12.50
N CYS A 152 2.53 -6.43 -12.97
CA CYS A 152 1.40 -7.30 -12.66
C CYS A 152 1.85 -8.68 -12.22
N TYR A 153 1.11 -9.28 -11.31
CA TYR A 153 1.22 -10.71 -10.95
C TYR A 153 0.10 -11.56 -11.55
N ASP A 154 -0.72 -10.95 -12.42
CA ASP A 154 -1.78 -11.63 -13.15
C ASP A 154 -2.79 -12.31 -12.20
N VAL A 155 -3.26 -11.56 -11.23
CA VAL A 155 -4.21 -12.02 -10.19
C VAL A 155 -5.66 -11.66 -10.48
N LEU A 156 -5.91 -10.82 -11.47
CA LEU A 156 -7.26 -10.48 -11.90
C LEU A 156 -7.88 -11.58 -12.77
N PRO A 157 -9.22 -11.64 -12.85
CA PRO A 157 -9.95 -12.78 -13.42
C PRO A 157 -9.75 -13.05 -14.92
N GLU A 158 -8.98 -12.24 -15.63
CA GLU A 158 -8.63 -12.46 -17.05
C GLU A 158 -7.65 -13.63 -17.24
N SER A 159 -6.90 -13.99 -16.20
CA SER A 159 -5.99 -15.13 -16.22
C SER A 159 -6.68 -16.39 -15.74
N ALA A 160 -6.50 -17.49 -16.48
CA ALA A 160 -6.99 -18.81 -16.08
C ALA A 160 -6.37 -19.32 -14.76
N ASN A 161 -5.26 -18.72 -14.33
CA ASN A 161 -4.54 -19.04 -13.11
C ASN A 161 -4.65 -17.93 -12.04
N ALA A 162 -5.56 -16.97 -12.23
CA ALA A 162 -5.74 -15.86 -11.32
C ALA A 162 -6.13 -16.35 -9.93
N SER A 163 -5.40 -15.88 -8.93
CA SER A 163 -5.77 -16.04 -7.53
C SER A 163 -5.90 -14.66 -6.90
N PRO A 164 -7.11 -14.22 -6.55
CA PRO A 164 -7.32 -12.91 -5.96
C PRO A 164 -6.82 -12.82 -4.50
N VAL A 165 -6.27 -13.90 -3.96
CA VAL A 165 -5.73 -13.98 -2.60
C VAL A 165 -4.39 -14.69 -2.65
N GLY A 166 -3.37 -14.09 -2.03
CA GLY A 166 -2.04 -14.68 -1.99
C GLY A 166 -1.01 -13.83 -1.28
N ALA A 167 0.23 -14.31 -1.34
CA ALA A 167 1.40 -13.58 -0.90
C ALA A 167 2.58 -13.88 -1.83
N GLN A 168 3.44 -12.87 -2.02
CA GLN A 168 4.70 -12.98 -2.73
C GLN A 168 5.83 -12.64 -1.76
N LEU A 169 6.96 -13.34 -1.87
CA LEU A 169 8.17 -13.01 -1.14
C LEU A 169 9.19 -12.44 -2.13
N ILE A 170 9.70 -11.27 -1.80
CA ILE A 170 10.76 -10.58 -2.53
C ILE A 170 11.91 -10.39 -1.54
N TYR A 171 13.11 -10.83 -1.89
CA TYR A 171 14.20 -10.94 -0.93
C TYR A 171 15.57 -10.79 -1.59
N PRO A 172 16.65 -10.54 -0.81
CA PRO A 172 18.01 -10.56 -1.31
C PRO A 172 18.35 -11.92 -1.93
N ALA A 173 18.78 -11.96 -3.19
CA ALA A 173 19.14 -13.21 -3.86
C ALA A 173 20.40 -13.86 -3.25
N ASP A 174 21.21 -13.09 -2.55
CA ASP A 174 22.40 -13.52 -1.80
C ASP A 174 22.11 -13.76 -0.31
N ILE A 175 20.85 -14.00 0.07
CA ILE A 175 20.40 -14.17 1.46
C ILE A 175 21.14 -15.31 2.19
N ASP A 176 21.61 -16.33 1.47
CA ASP A 176 22.41 -17.41 2.02
C ASP A 176 23.70 -16.91 2.68
N SER A 177 24.27 -15.81 2.17
CA SER A 177 25.46 -15.16 2.71
C SER A 177 25.19 -14.26 3.92
N MET A 178 23.92 -13.93 4.17
CA MET A 178 23.50 -13.10 5.29
C MET A 178 23.29 -13.96 6.54
N GLU A 179 23.51 -13.37 7.72
CA GLU A 179 23.14 -14.02 8.99
C GLU A 179 21.61 -14.18 9.08
N SER A 180 20.92 -13.07 8.94
CA SER A 180 19.46 -13.00 8.84
C SER A 180 19.02 -11.68 8.21
N ALA A 181 17.78 -11.60 7.78
CA ALA A 181 17.16 -10.41 7.19
C ALA A 181 15.90 -10.00 7.96
N PRO A 182 15.67 -8.71 8.23
CA PRO A 182 14.41 -8.24 8.82
C PRO A 182 13.25 -8.48 7.88
N LEU A 183 12.05 -8.67 8.45
CA LEU A 183 10.82 -8.86 7.71
C LEU A 183 10.10 -7.53 7.48
N MET A 184 9.64 -7.28 6.26
CA MET A 184 8.71 -6.21 5.93
C MET A 184 7.42 -6.81 5.39
N VAL A 185 6.30 -6.62 6.10
CA VAL A 185 4.98 -7.07 5.64
C VAL A 185 4.31 -5.91 4.92
N LEU A 186 4.17 -6.03 3.59
CA LEU A 186 3.63 -4.98 2.72
C LEU A 186 2.22 -5.33 2.26
N SER A 187 1.31 -4.37 2.32
CA SER A 187 -0.08 -4.53 1.87
C SER A 187 -0.49 -3.47 0.86
N PRO A 188 -1.07 -3.90 -0.28
CA PRO A 188 -1.64 -3.04 -1.31
C PRO A 188 -2.88 -2.24 -0.87
N GLY A 189 -3.25 -1.26 -1.69
CA GLY A 189 -4.54 -0.58 -1.61
C GLY A 189 -5.70 -1.43 -2.15
N ILE A 190 -6.93 -1.00 -1.87
CA ILE A 190 -8.14 -1.65 -2.38
C ILE A 190 -8.18 -1.60 -3.92
N GLY A 191 -8.51 -2.73 -4.54
CA GLY A 191 -8.67 -2.82 -5.99
C GLY A 191 -7.37 -2.69 -6.79
N THR A 192 -6.19 -2.68 -6.12
CA THR A 192 -4.91 -2.65 -6.82
C THR A 192 -4.40 -4.05 -7.12
N GLU A 193 -3.76 -4.21 -8.26
CA GLU A 193 -3.02 -5.41 -8.59
C GLU A 193 -1.71 -5.41 -7.79
N PRO A 194 -1.37 -6.51 -7.07
CA PRO A 194 -0.21 -6.51 -6.16
C PRO A 194 1.13 -6.33 -6.85
N GLY A 195 1.27 -6.73 -8.11
CA GLY A 195 2.48 -6.51 -8.90
C GLY A 195 2.83 -5.04 -9.12
N MET A 196 1.87 -4.13 -8.94
CA MET A 196 2.11 -2.69 -8.96
C MET A 196 3.03 -2.22 -7.82
N TYR A 197 3.20 -3.03 -6.80
CA TYR A 197 4.12 -2.75 -5.67
C TYR A 197 5.46 -3.46 -5.81
N ASP A 198 5.69 -4.21 -6.88
CA ASP A 198 6.93 -4.99 -7.09
C ASP A 198 8.18 -4.09 -7.08
N ALA A 199 8.13 -2.95 -7.74
CA ALA A 199 9.27 -2.01 -7.77
C ALA A 199 9.64 -1.50 -6.37
N GLN A 200 8.65 -1.19 -5.54
CA GLN A 200 8.86 -0.78 -4.14
C GLN A 200 9.42 -1.94 -3.32
N ALA A 201 8.84 -3.12 -3.44
CA ALA A 201 9.32 -4.31 -2.72
C ALA A 201 10.76 -4.68 -3.10
N ARG A 202 11.12 -4.55 -4.38
CA ARG A 202 12.50 -4.74 -4.86
C ARG A 202 13.47 -3.69 -4.32
N LEU A 203 13.05 -2.43 -4.21
CA LEU A 203 13.86 -1.42 -3.54
C LEU A 203 14.22 -1.88 -2.13
N TYR A 204 13.23 -2.30 -1.33
CA TYR A 204 13.48 -2.71 0.07
C TYR A 204 14.31 -4.00 0.14
N ALA A 205 14.04 -4.98 -0.71
CA ALA A 205 14.81 -6.21 -0.77
C ALA A 205 16.27 -5.96 -1.15
N SER A 206 16.55 -5.02 -2.05
CA SER A 206 17.92 -4.64 -2.41
C SER A 206 18.71 -4.02 -1.26
N HIS A 207 18.02 -3.57 -0.21
CA HIS A 207 18.59 -3.07 1.04
C HIS A 207 18.61 -4.10 2.18
N GLY A 208 18.36 -5.37 1.86
CA GLY A 208 18.54 -6.49 2.80
C GLY A 208 17.27 -6.89 3.56
N TYR A 209 16.08 -6.46 3.13
CA TYR A 209 14.80 -6.88 3.73
C TYR A 209 14.23 -8.11 3.00
N VAL A 210 13.59 -9.01 3.75
CA VAL A 210 12.61 -9.92 3.17
C VAL A 210 11.26 -9.22 3.16
N VAL A 211 10.69 -8.99 1.98
CA VAL A 211 9.40 -8.33 1.81
C VAL A 211 8.33 -9.39 1.54
N ALA A 212 7.37 -9.50 2.44
CA ALA A 212 6.20 -10.34 2.28
C ALA A 212 5.02 -9.47 1.83
N LEU A 213 4.74 -9.48 0.53
CA LEU A 213 3.65 -8.73 -0.10
C LEU A 213 2.38 -9.57 -0.10
N GLY A 214 1.45 -9.27 0.80
CA GLY A 214 0.19 -9.96 0.93
C GLY A 214 -0.99 -9.21 0.34
N TYR A 215 -1.87 -9.92 -0.34
CA TYR A 215 -3.02 -9.32 -0.99
C TYR A 215 -4.27 -10.19 -0.89
N ASN A 216 -5.43 -9.53 -0.92
CA ASN A 216 -6.74 -10.10 -1.19
C ASN A 216 -7.55 -9.12 -2.05
N PHE A 217 -8.76 -9.49 -2.41
CA PHE A 217 -9.58 -8.67 -3.30
C PHE A 217 -9.82 -7.23 -2.79
N THR A 218 -9.98 -7.05 -1.47
CA THR A 218 -10.25 -5.74 -0.88
C THR A 218 -9.04 -5.11 -0.22
N ASN A 219 -8.04 -5.90 0.15
CA ASN A 219 -6.88 -5.47 0.95
C ASN A 219 -7.25 -4.74 2.26
N TRP A 220 -8.44 -5.02 2.77
CA TRP A 220 -9.00 -4.41 3.96
C TRP A 220 -9.10 -5.41 5.12
N PHE A 221 -9.15 -4.94 6.35
CA PHE A 221 -9.23 -5.72 7.59
C PHE A 221 -8.02 -6.63 7.90
N ALA A 222 -6.92 -6.45 7.19
CA ALA A 222 -5.62 -7.02 7.49
C ALA A 222 -5.39 -8.55 7.30
N PRO A 223 -6.34 -9.40 6.87
CA PRO A 223 -6.06 -10.83 6.71
C PRO A 223 -4.96 -11.12 5.70
N GLN A 224 -4.77 -10.28 4.68
CA GLN A 224 -3.70 -10.39 3.69
C GLN A 224 -2.31 -10.19 4.33
N MET A 225 -2.16 -9.31 5.30
CA MET A 225 -0.89 -9.10 6.00
C MET A 225 -0.56 -10.30 6.90
N VAL A 226 -1.55 -10.85 7.58
CA VAL A 226 -1.38 -12.09 8.36
C VAL A 226 -1.00 -13.26 7.45
N LEU A 227 -1.65 -13.39 6.29
CA LEU A 227 -1.30 -14.40 5.29
C LEU A 227 0.15 -14.24 4.81
N ALA A 228 0.58 -13.01 4.47
CA ALA A 228 1.94 -12.74 4.01
C ALA A 228 2.98 -13.14 5.05
N ALA A 229 2.78 -12.73 6.31
CA ALA A 229 3.67 -13.11 7.41
C ALA A 229 3.67 -14.63 7.66
N SER A 230 2.52 -15.31 7.49
CA SER A 230 2.43 -16.77 7.61
C SER A 230 3.17 -17.49 6.48
N VAL A 231 3.10 -16.97 5.24
CA VAL A 231 3.87 -17.51 4.10
C VAL A 231 5.37 -17.30 4.34
N ALA A 232 5.79 -16.15 4.87
CA ALA A 232 7.18 -15.91 5.24
C ALA A 232 7.64 -16.89 6.34
N ALA A 233 6.78 -17.17 7.34
CA ALA A 233 7.10 -18.14 8.40
C ALA A 233 7.26 -19.56 7.84
N ALA A 234 6.35 -19.99 6.97
CA ALA A 234 6.46 -21.29 6.33
C ALA A 234 7.72 -21.42 5.46
N ALA A 235 8.08 -20.37 4.72
CA ALA A 235 9.31 -20.34 3.93
C ALA A 235 10.58 -20.36 4.82
N ASN A 236 10.52 -19.78 6.01
CA ASN A 236 11.62 -19.82 6.96
C ASN A 236 11.81 -21.20 7.64
N GLU A 237 10.76 -22.00 7.70
CA GLU A 237 10.80 -23.38 8.23
C GLU A 237 11.16 -24.42 7.16
N ASP A 238 10.97 -24.11 5.89
CA ASP A 238 11.18 -25.03 4.78
C ASP A 238 12.66 -25.06 4.33
N GLU A 239 13.39 -26.09 4.73
CA GLU A 239 14.81 -26.28 4.38
C GLU A 239 15.09 -26.34 2.86
N SER A 240 14.07 -26.50 2.03
CA SER A 240 14.20 -26.49 0.56
C SER A 240 14.24 -25.07 -0.04
N THR A 241 13.93 -24.05 0.75
CA THR A 241 13.96 -22.65 0.31
C THR A 241 15.26 -21.95 0.74
N PRO A 242 15.72 -20.94 0.00
CA PRO A 242 16.86 -20.12 0.43
C PRO A 242 16.56 -19.28 1.68
N LEU A 243 15.29 -19.20 2.09
CA LEU A 243 14.84 -18.43 3.24
C LEU A 243 14.87 -19.22 4.56
N ALA A 244 15.22 -20.51 4.52
CA ALA A 244 15.25 -21.38 5.70
C ALA A 244 16.16 -20.83 6.81
N GLY A 245 15.57 -20.47 7.94
CA GLY A 245 16.28 -19.88 9.09
C GLY A 245 16.87 -18.49 8.86
N LYS A 246 16.47 -17.80 7.80
CA LYS A 246 17.04 -16.50 7.40
C LYS A 246 16.18 -15.28 7.74
N ILE A 247 14.92 -15.46 8.13
CA ILE A 247 14.01 -14.36 8.42
C ILE A 247 14.01 -14.05 9.91
N ASP A 248 14.37 -12.81 10.26
CA ASP A 248 14.34 -12.33 11.64
C ASP A 248 12.98 -11.67 11.95
N PHE A 249 12.06 -12.46 12.48
CA PHE A 249 10.72 -12.00 12.87
C PHE A 249 10.75 -11.01 14.03
N SER A 250 11.82 -10.97 14.84
CA SER A 250 11.96 -9.99 15.93
C SER A 250 12.22 -8.57 15.42
N ARG A 251 12.48 -8.41 14.12
CA ARG A 251 12.66 -7.15 13.40
C ARG A 251 11.66 -7.02 12.27
N THR A 252 10.36 -6.96 12.62
CA THR A 252 9.28 -6.84 11.63
C THR A 252 8.81 -5.40 11.48
N MET A 253 8.62 -4.95 10.24
CA MET A 253 7.95 -3.70 9.85
C MET A 253 6.61 -3.99 9.19
N LEU A 254 5.59 -3.18 9.50
CA LEU A 254 4.33 -3.17 8.76
C LEU A 254 4.32 -1.98 7.80
N VAL A 255 4.04 -2.23 6.55
CA VAL A 255 3.95 -1.19 5.51
C VAL A 255 2.65 -1.37 4.75
N GLY A 256 1.93 -0.29 4.51
CA GLY A 256 0.71 -0.39 3.73
C GLY A 256 0.33 0.91 3.03
N HIS A 257 -0.30 0.77 1.89
CA HIS A 257 -0.84 1.85 1.09
C HIS A 257 -2.37 1.82 1.10
N SER A 258 -3.01 2.97 1.23
CA SER A 258 -4.48 3.08 1.17
C SER A 258 -5.17 2.13 2.17
N ALA A 259 -6.02 1.22 1.72
CA ALA A 259 -6.65 0.20 2.57
C ALA A 259 -5.61 -0.67 3.31
N GLY A 260 -4.47 -0.97 2.66
CA GLY A 260 -3.34 -1.65 3.30
C GLY A 260 -2.68 -0.81 4.41
N GLY A 261 -2.63 0.51 4.25
CA GLY A 261 -2.17 1.44 5.29
C GLY A 261 -3.08 1.40 6.51
N GLY A 262 -4.40 1.40 6.30
CA GLY A 262 -5.38 1.16 7.35
C GLY A 262 -5.20 -0.20 8.03
N SER A 263 -4.90 -1.25 7.25
CA SER A 263 -4.63 -2.59 7.77
C SER A 263 -3.36 -2.64 8.63
N ALA A 264 -2.29 -1.92 8.24
CA ALA A 264 -1.08 -1.82 9.04
C ALA A 264 -1.34 -1.14 10.39
N ILE A 265 -2.12 -0.05 10.40
CA ILE A 265 -2.55 0.63 11.63
C ILE A 265 -3.40 -0.33 12.50
N PHE A 266 -4.32 -1.08 11.91
CA PHE A 266 -5.13 -2.05 12.63
C PHE A 266 -4.30 -3.14 13.31
N LEU A 267 -3.22 -3.59 12.68
CA LEU A 267 -2.39 -4.69 13.17
C LEU A 267 -1.28 -4.26 14.15
N ASN A 268 -1.05 -2.98 14.36
CA ASN A 268 0.14 -2.45 15.06
C ASN A 268 0.56 -3.20 16.35
N ASN A 269 -0.39 -3.68 17.15
CA ASN A 269 -0.13 -4.46 18.38
C ASN A 269 -0.84 -5.82 18.38
N ARG A 270 -1.41 -6.26 17.27
CA ARG A 270 -2.15 -7.53 17.14
C ARG A 270 -1.36 -8.61 16.44
N MET A 271 -0.50 -8.22 15.48
CA MET A 271 0.33 -9.13 14.71
C MET A 271 1.22 -9.97 15.65
N ASP A 272 1.95 -9.34 16.55
CA ASP A 272 2.84 -9.98 17.50
C ASP A 272 2.11 -11.03 18.34
N LYS A 273 0.96 -10.66 18.91
CA LYS A 273 0.14 -11.55 19.74
C LYS A 273 -0.31 -12.80 18.97
N ALA A 274 -0.69 -12.63 17.72
CA ALA A 274 -1.14 -13.73 16.87
C ALA A 274 0.01 -14.70 16.56
N PHE A 275 1.19 -14.20 16.21
CA PHE A 275 2.33 -15.01 15.85
C PHE A 275 3.02 -15.64 17.06
N GLN A 276 3.16 -14.93 18.18
CA GLN A 276 3.65 -15.49 19.45
C GLN A 276 2.77 -16.62 19.96
N ALA A 277 1.44 -16.51 19.80
CA ALA A 277 0.52 -17.60 20.13
C ALA A 277 0.73 -18.85 19.23
N ALA A 278 1.30 -18.69 18.04
CA ALA A 278 1.70 -19.76 17.14
C ALA A 278 3.16 -20.24 17.36
N GLY A 279 3.86 -19.69 18.35
CA GLY A 279 5.23 -20.09 18.68
C GLY A 279 6.31 -19.37 17.85
N ILE A 280 5.94 -18.31 17.11
CA ILE A 280 6.87 -17.49 16.31
C ILE A 280 7.18 -16.24 17.13
N ASP A 281 8.47 -15.99 17.41
CA ASP A 281 8.91 -14.80 18.15
C ASP A 281 8.90 -13.56 17.25
N MET A 282 7.69 -13.10 16.92
CA MET A 282 7.49 -11.89 16.11
C MET A 282 7.39 -10.66 17.01
N LEU A 283 8.12 -9.61 16.63
CA LEU A 283 8.04 -8.29 17.21
C LEU A 283 7.92 -7.23 16.11
N THR A 284 6.76 -6.60 16.03
CA THR A 284 6.54 -5.46 15.15
C THR A 284 7.21 -4.23 15.74
N ARG A 285 8.24 -3.72 15.07
CA ARG A 285 9.06 -2.61 15.55
C ARG A 285 8.58 -1.25 15.12
N GLY A 286 7.83 -1.19 14.03
CA GLY A 286 7.28 0.04 13.51
C GLY A 286 6.32 -0.20 12.36
N LEU A 287 5.62 0.86 11.98
CA LEU A 287 4.72 0.85 10.83
C LEU A 287 4.89 2.10 9.96
N VAL A 288 4.68 1.93 8.67
CA VAL A 288 4.54 3.02 7.71
C VAL A 288 3.20 2.90 7.01
N ALA A 289 2.38 3.94 7.12
CA ALA A 289 1.08 4.02 6.47
C ALA A 289 1.09 5.13 5.42
N ILE A 290 0.92 4.77 4.16
CA ILE A 290 0.96 5.68 3.02
C ILE A 290 -0.48 5.95 2.58
N THR A 291 -0.89 7.22 2.61
CA THR A 291 -2.26 7.65 2.31
C THR A 291 -3.32 6.68 2.87
N PRO A 292 -3.24 6.37 4.19
CA PRO A 292 -4.00 5.26 4.74
C PRO A 292 -5.50 5.50 4.65
N GLY A 293 -6.20 4.50 4.12
CA GLY A 293 -7.65 4.41 4.24
C GLY A 293 -8.07 4.20 5.70
N PRO A 294 -9.36 4.36 6.01
CA PRO A 294 -9.86 4.08 7.34
C PRO A 294 -9.64 2.59 7.66
N SER A 295 -8.82 2.31 8.67
CA SER A 295 -8.71 0.96 9.20
C SER A 295 -10.08 0.56 9.74
N ASP A 296 -10.61 -0.58 9.31
CA ASP A 296 -11.88 -1.10 9.83
C ASP A 296 -13.02 -0.06 9.95
N ALA A 297 -13.06 0.90 9.04
CA ALA A 297 -13.95 2.05 9.10
C ALA A 297 -13.78 2.91 10.38
N GLY A 298 -12.65 2.81 11.08
CA GLY A 298 -12.34 3.55 12.29
C GLY A 298 -13.17 3.13 13.51
N LEU A 299 -13.70 1.91 13.50
CA LEU A 299 -14.59 1.43 14.57
C LEU A 299 -13.86 0.62 15.65
N ILE A 300 -12.86 -0.16 15.25
CA ILE A 300 -12.15 -1.09 16.15
C ILE A 300 -10.63 -0.95 16.11
N SER A 301 -10.09 0.00 15.35
CA SER A 301 -8.66 0.31 15.35
C SER A 301 -8.21 0.84 16.69
N THR A 302 -7.11 0.27 17.17
CA THR A 302 -6.38 0.86 18.30
C THR A 302 -5.39 1.88 17.78
N PRO A 303 -5.13 2.97 18.51
CA PRO A 303 -4.06 3.89 18.21
C PRO A 303 -2.72 3.16 18.03
N PRO A 304 -1.84 3.60 17.13
CA PRO A 304 -0.48 3.07 17.07
C PRO A 304 0.28 3.31 18.37
N GLU A 305 0.76 2.23 18.98
CA GLU A 305 1.59 2.27 20.21
C GLU A 305 3.09 2.14 19.86
N ILE A 306 3.40 1.62 18.67
CA ILE A 306 4.77 1.46 18.15
C ILE A 306 5.17 2.67 17.30
N PRO A 307 6.47 2.90 17.06
CA PRO A 307 6.95 3.93 16.14
C PRO A 307 6.20 3.88 14.81
N SER A 308 5.61 5.00 14.39
CA SER A 308 4.76 5.06 13.20
C SER A 308 5.05 6.28 12.34
N LEU A 309 5.10 6.08 11.02
CA LEU A 309 5.19 7.13 10.01
C LEU A 309 3.94 7.12 9.15
N VAL A 310 3.28 8.27 9.04
CA VAL A 310 2.14 8.49 8.15
C VAL A 310 2.57 9.43 7.03
N ALA A 311 2.56 8.97 5.81
CA ALA A 311 2.81 9.78 4.62
C ALA A 311 1.48 10.06 3.91
N ILE A 312 1.21 11.32 3.60
CA ILE A 312 -0.05 11.80 3.04
C ILE A 312 0.21 12.44 1.68
N ALA A 313 -0.65 12.19 0.71
CA ALA A 313 -0.61 12.88 -0.56
C ALA A 313 -1.13 14.32 -0.42
N GLU A 314 -0.46 15.29 -1.04
CA GLU A 314 -0.95 16.67 -1.04
C GLU A 314 -2.32 16.80 -1.73
N HIS A 315 -2.48 16.08 -2.85
CA HIS A 315 -3.72 16.03 -3.62
C HIS A 315 -4.48 14.73 -3.34
N GLU A 316 -4.76 14.46 -2.03
CA GLU A 316 -5.55 13.31 -1.63
C GLU A 316 -7.01 13.48 -2.04
N ASP A 317 -7.49 12.63 -2.91
CA ASP A 317 -8.82 12.71 -3.52
C ASP A 317 -9.66 11.44 -3.37
N ILE A 318 -9.11 10.40 -2.72
CA ILE A 318 -9.76 9.11 -2.52
C ILE A 318 -10.17 8.88 -1.07
N VAL A 319 -9.29 9.20 -0.12
CA VAL A 319 -9.56 8.98 1.30
C VAL A 319 -10.35 10.16 1.88
N PRO A 320 -11.59 9.95 2.37
CA PRO A 320 -12.45 11.04 2.81
C PRO A 320 -12.13 11.53 4.23
N PHE A 321 -12.37 12.83 4.46
CA PHE A 321 -12.55 13.42 5.80
C PHE A 321 -11.36 13.27 6.77
N ASP A 322 -10.15 13.54 6.34
CA ASP A 322 -8.92 13.41 7.15
C ASP A 322 -8.73 12.01 7.78
N ALA A 323 -9.33 11.00 7.18
CA ALA A 323 -9.17 9.62 7.67
C ALA A 323 -7.72 9.15 7.57
N ASP A 324 -6.98 9.65 6.58
CA ASP A 324 -5.55 9.42 6.36
C ASP A 324 -4.67 9.93 7.50
N ARG A 325 -5.07 11.03 8.18
CA ARG A 325 -4.32 11.63 9.30
C ARG A 325 -4.54 10.93 10.65
N ARG A 326 -5.48 10.01 10.75
CA ARG A 326 -5.80 9.36 12.03
C ARG A 326 -4.63 8.57 12.58
N GLY A 327 -3.86 7.90 11.73
CA GLY A 327 -2.71 7.12 12.15
C GLY A 327 -1.69 7.94 12.93
N TYR A 328 -1.48 9.21 12.57
CA TYR A 328 -0.64 10.12 13.33
C TYR A 328 -1.39 10.77 14.49
N ARG A 329 -2.56 11.36 14.22
CA ARG A 329 -3.30 12.13 15.22
C ARG A 329 -3.60 11.33 16.47
N ASP A 330 -4.03 10.08 16.31
CA ASP A 330 -4.49 9.22 17.37
C ASP A 330 -3.34 8.33 17.94
N ALA A 331 -2.13 8.34 17.36
CA ALA A 331 -1.00 7.56 17.85
C ALA A 331 -0.64 7.88 19.30
N GLU A 332 -0.42 6.86 20.11
CA GLU A 332 0.03 6.93 21.50
C GLU A 332 1.56 6.72 21.64
N GLY A 333 2.16 6.02 20.67
CA GLY A 333 3.62 5.87 20.56
C GLY A 333 4.28 7.01 19.80
N PRO A 334 5.61 6.93 19.58
CA PRO A 334 6.36 7.86 18.75
C PRO A 334 5.79 7.90 17.34
N ALA A 335 5.50 9.10 16.83
CA ALA A 335 4.85 9.22 15.53
C ALA A 335 5.35 10.41 14.73
N TRP A 336 5.41 10.22 13.41
CA TRP A 336 5.74 11.23 12.41
C TRP A 336 4.65 11.28 11.35
N GLU A 337 4.41 12.47 10.83
CA GLU A 337 3.53 12.72 9.68
C GLU A 337 4.24 13.64 8.71
N ALA A 338 4.10 13.36 7.42
CA ALA A 338 4.58 14.24 6.36
C ALA A 338 3.61 14.24 5.18
N VAL A 339 3.36 15.41 4.61
CA VAL A 339 2.65 15.56 3.35
C VAL A 339 3.66 15.57 2.22
N VAL A 340 3.48 14.71 1.23
CA VAL A 340 4.34 14.66 0.03
C VAL A 340 3.84 15.68 -0.98
N THR A 341 4.65 16.70 -1.24
CA THR A 341 4.30 17.85 -2.08
C THR A 341 3.99 17.42 -3.52
N GLY A 342 2.86 17.86 -4.04
CA GLY A 342 2.40 17.61 -5.41
C GLY A 342 1.91 16.18 -5.68
N SER A 343 2.01 15.26 -4.71
CA SER A 343 1.64 13.86 -4.90
C SER A 343 0.12 13.64 -4.87
N TYR A 344 -0.29 12.53 -5.43
CA TYR A 344 -1.66 12.02 -5.48
C TYR A 344 -1.77 10.69 -4.75
N HIS A 345 -2.98 10.21 -4.48
CA HIS A 345 -3.22 8.96 -3.76
C HIS A 345 -2.40 7.77 -4.31
N GLY A 346 -2.36 7.60 -5.62
CA GLY A 346 -1.66 6.49 -6.27
C GLY A 346 -0.16 6.71 -6.51
N THR A 347 0.44 7.83 -6.12
CA THR A 347 1.86 8.13 -6.41
C THR A 347 2.82 7.05 -5.91
N TYR A 348 2.47 6.32 -4.85
CA TYR A 348 3.28 5.22 -4.34
C TYR A 348 3.42 4.04 -5.31
N LEU A 349 2.50 3.89 -6.27
CA LEU A 349 2.53 2.83 -7.27
C LEU A 349 3.56 3.07 -8.39
N ASP A 350 4.10 4.29 -8.49
CA ASP A 350 5.10 4.64 -9.49
C ASP A 350 6.49 4.10 -9.11
N ASP A 351 7.43 4.15 -10.05
CA ASP A 351 8.83 3.80 -9.80
C ASP A 351 9.37 4.57 -8.59
N PRO A 352 9.99 3.89 -7.59
CA PRO A 352 10.49 4.54 -6.37
C PRO A 352 11.55 5.60 -6.62
N SER A 353 12.20 5.61 -7.80
CA SER A 353 13.12 6.68 -8.20
C SER A 353 12.43 7.99 -8.56
N LYS A 354 11.11 7.97 -8.77
CA LYS A 354 10.32 9.13 -9.23
C LYS A 354 9.72 9.97 -8.10
N ASN A 355 9.61 9.42 -6.89
CA ASN A 355 9.04 10.09 -5.74
C ASN A 355 9.72 9.67 -4.43
N VAL A 356 9.45 10.41 -3.35
CA VAL A 356 10.09 10.19 -2.05
C VAL A 356 9.48 9.05 -1.22
N LEU A 357 8.33 8.49 -1.61
CA LEU A 357 7.56 7.57 -0.76
C LEU A 357 8.30 6.27 -0.46
N GLY A 358 8.99 5.67 -1.45
CA GLY A 358 9.84 4.51 -1.22
C GLY A 358 11.00 4.81 -0.27
N SER A 359 11.59 6.00 -0.41
CA SER A 359 12.68 6.48 0.47
C SER A 359 12.20 6.71 1.91
N LEU A 360 10.97 7.18 2.11
CA LEU A 360 10.37 7.32 3.44
C LEU A 360 10.22 5.96 4.12
N VAL A 361 9.72 4.95 3.42
CA VAL A 361 9.60 3.60 3.96
C VAL A 361 10.97 3.04 4.35
N LEU A 362 11.95 3.14 3.44
CA LEU A 362 13.28 2.59 3.68
C LEU A 362 14.00 3.30 4.82
N SER A 363 14.05 4.63 4.81
CA SER A 363 14.72 5.42 5.85
C SER A 363 14.09 5.22 7.23
N PHE A 364 12.75 5.12 7.30
CA PHE A 364 12.07 4.85 8.56
C PHE A 364 12.33 3.44 9.08
N SER A 365 12.35 2.45 8.19
CA SER A 365 12.69 1.08 8.55
C SER A 365 14.13 0.98 9.07
N GLU A 366 15.10 1.64 8.42
CA GLU A 366 16.47 1.72 8.93
C GLU A 366 16.55 2.44 10.28
N TYR A 367 15.78 3.49 10.47
CA TYR A 367 15.74 4.23 11.74
C TYR A 367 15.26 3.34 12.89
N VAL A 368 14.16 2.65 12.69
CA VAL A 368 13.51 1.85 13.73
C VAL A 368 14.27 0.55 14.00
N LEU A 369 14.78 -0.11 12.96
CA LEU A 369 15.38 -1.45 13.08
C LEU A 369 16.90 -1.42 13.33
N GLY A 370 17.59 -0.45 12.79
CA GLY A 370 19.06 -0.43 12.82
C GLY A 370 19.65 0.80 13.49
N GLY A 371 18.92 1.90 13.55
CA GLY A 371 19.37 3.16 14.12
C GLY A 371 20.65 3.70 13.49
N THR A 372 20.80 3.54 12.16
CA THR A 372 21.98 4.05 11.43
C THR A 372 22.09 5.56 11.59
N SER A 373 23.31 6.11 11.56
CA SER A 373 23.51 7.55 11.73
C SER A 373 22.76 8.37 10.66
N ARG A 374 22.72 7.89 9.42
CA ARG A 374 22.00 8.55 8.34
C ARG A 374 20.48 8.55 8.60
N ALA A 375 19.89 7.44 9.02
CA ALA A 375 18.48 7.36 9.33
C ALA A 375 18.12 8.18 10.58
N LYS A 376 18.96 8.19 11.61
CA LYS A 376 18.77 9.07 12.78
C LYS A 376 18.73 10.55 12.39
N ALA A 377 19.59 10.98 11.48
CA ALA A 377 19.61 12.37 11.00
C ALA A 377 18.29 12.77 10.31
N VAL A 378 17.54 11.79 9.76
CA VAL A 378 16.23 12.05 9.16
C VAL A 378 15.15 12.29 10.22
N TYR A 379 15.17 11.60 11.36
CA TYR A 379 14.04 11.55 12.30
C TYR A 379 14.31 12.23 13.64
N GLU A 380 15.58 12.48 13.99
CA GLU A 380 16.00 13.04 15.29
C GLU A 380 16.61 14.44 15.18
N GLY A 381 16.73 15.12 16.31
CA GLY A 381 17.37 16.43 16.41
C GLY A 381 16.46 17.62 16.08
N ALA A 382 16.94 18.84 16.27
CA ALA A 382 16.17 20.05 16.07
C ALA A 382 15.90 20.35 14.58
N ASN A 383 16.88 20.06 13.72
CA ASN A 383 16.82 20.27 12.26
C ASN A 383 16.84 18.90 11.55
N TYR A 384 15.91 18.02 11.89
CA TYR A 384 15.84 16.68 11.34
C TYR A 384 15.46 16.67 9.86
N GLY A 385 16.03 15.73 9.10
CA GLY A 385 15.98 15.69 7.65
C GLY A 385 14.57 15.66 7.07
N LEU A 386 13.62 14.96 7.75
CA LEU A 386 12.23 14.88 7.31
C LEU A 386 11.59 16.28 7.20
N ALA A 387 11.88 17.18 8.16
CA ALA A 387 11.30 18.52 8.18
C ALA A 387 11.96 19.51 7.19
N THR A 388 13.11 19.14 6.62
CA THR A 388 13.88 20.01 5.72
C THR A 388 13.95 19.49 4.28
N ASP A 389 13.35 18.34 3.99
CA ASP A 389 13.32 17.77 2.64
C ASP A 389 12.40 18.54 1.72
N SER A 390 12.86 18.84 0.52
CA SER A 390 12.14 19.67 -0.46
C SER A 390 10.89 19.01 -1.05
N GLU A 391 10.77 17.68 -0.95
CA GLU A 391 9.60 16.93 -1.41
C GLU A 391 8.51 16.82 -0.33
N LEU A 392 8.76 17.35 0.88
CA LEU A 392 7.87 17.21 2.02
C LEU A 392 7.41 18.57 2.54
N LYS A 393 6.22 18.62 3.10
CA LYS A 393 5.66 19.77 3.81
C LYS A 393 4.79 19.31 4.98
N ASP A 394 4.37 20.28 5.81
CA ASP A 394 3.50 20.03 6.96
C ASP A 394 4.00 18.90 7.86
N VAL A 395 5.33 18.77 7.96
CA VAL A 395 5.97 17.70 8.72
C VAL A 395 5.75 17.89 10.20
N GLN A 396 5.26 16.84 10.85
CA GLN A 396 4.97 16.82 12.27
C GLN A 396 5.60 15.59 12.92
N ARG A 397 5.86 15.68 14.24
CA ARG A 397 6.27 14.53 15.06
C ARG A 397 5.82 14.69 16.49
N LYS A 398 5.63 13.57 17.20
CA LYS A 398 5.31 13.55 18.63
C LYS A 398 5.91 12.31 19.30
N GLY A 399 6.11 12.40 20.61
CA GLY A 399 6.63 11.28 21.41
C GLY A 399 8.11 10.92 21.14
N VAL A 400 8.90 11.86 20.59
CA VAL A 400 10.32 11.67 20.22
C VAL A 400 11.20 12.72 20.86
#